data_47addd4d99efcd7e516c3fcc3bfe319b
#
_entry.id   47addd4d99efcd7e516c3fcc3bfe319b
#
_cell.length_a   1.000
_cell.length_b   1.000
_cell.length_c   1.000
_cell.angle_alpha   90.00
_cell.angle_beta   90.00
_cell.angle_gamma   90.00
#
_symmetry.space_group_name_H-M   'P 1'
#
loop_
_entity.id
_entity.type
_entity.pdbx_description
1 polymer ?
#
loop_
_entity_poly.entity_id
_entity_poly.type
_entity_poly.pdbx_seq_one_letter_code
_entity_poly.pdbx_strand_id
1 'polypeptide(L)'
;PILGLDGRKVDEAYVNDIIATLGIENRIYNLPNQLSGGQQQRVAIARALVNRPEIIFADEPTGNLDSKTSDEVIALLKMTAKKYGQTIVMITHDDEIAQVADRILVIEDGQVVDFR
;
A
#
# COMPACT_ATOMS: atom_id res chain seq x y z
N PRO A 1 19.04 -4.11 3.50
CA PRO A 1 17.59 -4.34 3.45
C PRO A 1 16.91 -3.56 2.34
N ILE A 2 15.75 -4.01 1.95
CA ILE A 2 14.96 -3.36 0.90
C ILE A 2 14.20 -2.13 1.37
N LEU A 3 14.11 -1.90 2.67
CA LEU A 3 13.50 -0.70 3.23
C LEU A 3 14.54 0.42 3.21
N GLY A 4 14.22 1.53 2.50
CA GLY A 4 15.07 2.69 2.44
C GLY A 4 14.60 3.75 3.43
N LEU A 5 15.56 4.38 4.11
CA LEU A 5 15.30 5.51 5.01
C LEU A 5 16.07 6.71 4.49
N ASP A 6 15.46 7.87 4.48
CA ASP A 6 15.97 9.09 3.85
C ASP A 6 16.84 9.94 4.81
N GLY A 7 17.71 9.28 5.58
CA GLY A 7 18.63 9.94 6.50
C GLY A 7 18.05 10.29 7.86
N ARG A 8 16.80 9.91 8.13
CA ARG A 8 16.17 10.10 9.43
C ARG A 8 16.67 9.06 10.42
N LYS A 9 16.62 9.42 11.70
CA LYS A 9 16.92 8.46 12.77
C LYS A 9 15.91 7.31 12.71
N VAL A 10 16.41 6.08 12.73
CA VAL A 10 15.56 4.88 12.70
C VAL A 10 14.85 4.69 14.03
N ASP A 11 13.52 4.60 14.00
CA ASP A 11 12.72 4.12 15.12
C ASP A 11 12.53 2.62 14.91
N GLU A 12 13.36 1.82 15.55
CA GLU A 12 13.36 0.36 15.36
C GLU A 12 12.04 -0.28 15.78
N ALA A 13 11.43 0.21 16.84
CA ALA A 13 10.14 -0.35 17.29
C ALA A 13 9.05 -0.11 16.25
N TYR A 14 9.00 1.07 15.67
CA TYR A 14 8.03 1.41 14.61
C TYR A 14 8.26 0.56 13.35
N VAL A 15 9.50 0.46 12.90
CA VAL A 15 9.84 -0.34 11.71
C VAL A 15 9.50 -1.82 11.94
N ASN A 16 9.83 -2.35 13.11
CA ASN A 16 9.50 -3.74 13.45
C ASN A 16 7.99 -3.97 13.49
N ASP A 17 7.22 -3.00 13.97
CA ASP A 17 5.75 -3.10 13.97
C ASP A 17 5.20 -3.15 12.54
N ILE A 18 5.72 -2.33 11.64
CA ILE A 18 5.34 -2.34 10.23
C ILE A 18 5.65 -3.70 9.60
N ILE A 19 6.86 -4.20 9.79
CA ILE A 19 7.30 -5.47 9.22
C ILE A 19 6.40 -6.62 9.72
N ALA A 20 6.13 -6.66 11.01
CA ALA A 20 5.26 -7.68 11.60
C ALA A 20 3.82 -7.56 11.08
N THR A 21 3.28 -6.34 11.03
CA THR A 21 1.92 -6.08 10.56
C THR A 21 1.72 -6.56 9.12
N LEU A 22 2.72 -6.37 8.27
CA LEU A 22 2.65 -6.75 6.87
C LEU A 22 3.10 -8.19 6.61
N GLY A 23 3.61 -8.88 7.63
CA GLY A 23 4.01 -10.28 7.51
C GLY A 23 5.20 -10.50 6.58
N ILE A 24 6.18 -9.60 6.58
CA ILE A 24 7.33 -9.65 5.68
C ILE A 24 8.67 -9.88 6.39
N GLU A 25 8.66 -10.39 7.62
CA GLU A 25 9.87 -10.58 8.42
C GLU A 25 10.93 -11.37 7.68
N ASN A 26 10.53 -12.36 6.90
CA ASN A 26 11.44 -13.24 6.18
C ASN A 26 11.74 -12.73 4.76
N ARG A 27 11.27 -11.54 4.39
CA ARG A 27 11.33 -11.05 3.00
C ARG A 27 12.06 -9.73 2.84
N ILE A 28 12.42 -9.05 3.91
CA ILE A 28 13.01 -7.70 3.84
C ILE A 28 14.39 -7.68 3.17
N TYR A 29 15.08 -8.82 3.11
CA TYR A 29 16.39 -8.95 2.47
C TYR A 29 16.33 -9.60 1.09
N ASN A 30 15.14 -10.01 0.63
CA ASN A 30 14.99 -10.61 -0.69
C ASN A 30 15.03 -9.52 -1.76
N LEU A 31 15.53 -9.90 -2.94
CA LEU A 31 15.43 -9.03 -4.11
C LEU A 31 13.98 -9.04 -4.62
N PRO A 32 13.51 -7.95 -5.28
CA PRO A 32 12.14 -7.89 -5.78
C PRO A 32 11.74 -9.07 -6.66
N ASN A 33 12.66 -9.59 -7.49
CA ASN A 33 12.38 -10.73 -8.36
C ASN A 33 12.28 -12.07 -7.63
N GLN A 34 12.57 -12.09 -6.32
CA GLN A 34 12.44 -13.29 -5.49
C GLN A 34 11.10 -13.32 -4.74
N LEU A 35 10.25 -12.33 -4.95
CA LEU A 35 9.00 -12.14 -4.23
C LEU A 35 7.81 -12.40 -5.16
N SER A 36 6.73 -12.96 -4.61
CA SER A 36 5.44 -13.00 -5.32
C SER A 36 4.89 -11.58 -5.51
N GLY A 37 3.90 -11.42 -6.39
CA GLY A 37 3.26 -10.12 -6.60
C GLY A 37 2.69 -9.52 -5.31
N GLY A 38 2.01 -10.33 -4.51
CA GLY A 38 1.47 -9.88 -3.22
C GLY A 38 2.57 -9.51 -2.23
N GLN A 39 3.67 -10.27 -2.19
CA GLN A 39 4.80 -9.95 -1.33
C GLN A 39 5.49 -8.66 -1.77
N GLN A 40 5.63 -8.44 -3.07
CA GLN A 40 6.17 -7.19 -3.61
C GLN A 40 5.32 -5.98 -3.18
N GLN A 41 4.00 -6.13 -3.22
CA GLN A 41 3.10 -5.06 -2.79
C GLN A 41 3.21 -4.80 -1.29
N ARG A 42 3.31 -5.84 -0.48
CA ARG A 42 3.50 -5.68 0.97
C ARG A 42 4.80 -4.94 1.30
N VAL A 43 5.88 -5.26 0.60
CA VAL A 43 7.16 -4.56 0.76
C VAL A 43 7.03 -3.10 0.31
N ALA A 44 6.34 -2.85 -0.79
CA ALA A 44 6.09 -1.48 -1.26
C ALA A 44 5.31 -0.65 -0.23
N ILE A 45 4.29 -1.24 0.39
CA ILE A 45 3.53 -0.60 1.47
C ILE A 45 4.46 -0.28 2.65
N ALA A 46 5.32 -1.22 3.05
CA ALA A 46 6.26 -1.00 4.14
C ALA A 46 7.21 0.17 3.83
N ARG A 47 7.73 0.24 2.59
CA ARG A 47 8.60 1.35 2.18
C ARG A 47 7.90 2.70 2.30
N ALA A 48 6.63 2.75 1.91
CA ALA A 48 5.86 3.99 2.04
C ALA A 48 5.66 4.36 3.51
N LEU A 49 5.41 3.39 4.37
CA LEU A 49 5.08 3.62 5.78
C LEU A 49 6.28 4.06 6.63
N VAL A 50 7.52 3.61 6.31
CA VAL A 50 8.66 3.86 7.19
C VAL A 50 9.00 5.33 7.36
N ASN A 51 8.64 6.19 6.40
CA ASN A 51 8.85 7.63 6.47
C ASN A 51 7.69 8.39 7.14
N ARG A 52 6.71 7.68 7.69
CA ARG A 52 5.53 8.25 8.37
C ARG A 52 4.80 9.31 7.54
N PRO A 53 4.43 9.02 6.28
CA PRO A 53 3.72 9.99 5.45
C PRO A 53 2.30 10.21 5.95
N GLU A 54 1.74 11.39 5.69
CA GLU A 54 0.33 11.65 5.97
C GLU A 54 -0.56 11.09 4.85
N ILE A 55 -0.05 11.07 3.63
CA ILE A 55 -0.77 10.61 2.44
C ILE A 55 0.08 9.57 1.72
N ILE A 56 -0.55 8.46 1.36
CA ILE A 56 0.05 7.42 0.53
C ILE A 56 -0.70 7.37 -0.80
N PHE A 57 0.05 7.43 -1.90
CA PHE A 57 -0.51 7.27 -3.24
C PHE A 57 -0.27 5.84 -3.71
N ALA A 58 -1.35 5.17 -4.09
CA ALA A 58 -1.30 3.80 -4.61
C ALA A 58 -1.86 3.80 -6.03
N ASP A 59 -1.00 3.61 -7.01
CA ASP A 59 -1.37 3.61 -8.43
C ASP A 59 -1.56 2.17 -8.89
N GLU A 60 -2.83 1.79 -9.14
CA GLU A 60 -3.20 0.43 -9.58
C GLU A 60 -2.53 -0.66 -8.73
N PRO A 61 -2.70 -0.64 -7.40
CA PRO A 61 -1.89 -1.49 -6.51
C PRO A 61 -2.14 -2.99 -6.69
N THR A 62 -3.23 -3.36 -7.37
CA THR A 62 -3.60 -4.76 -7.58
C THR A 62 -3.63 -5.15 -9.06
N GLY A 63 -3.06 -4.33 -9.94
CA GLY A 63 -3.21 -4.47 -11.39
C GLY A 63 -2.73 -5.79 -11.98
N ASN A 64 -1.76 -6.45 -11.36
CA ASN A 64 -1.20 -7.71 -11.86
C ASN A 64 -1.44 -8.89 -10.91
N LEU A 65 -2.39 -8.75 -9.99
CA LEU A 65 -2.65 -9.76 -8.97
C LEU A 65 -3.95 -10.51 -9.26
N ASP A 66 -4.00 -11.77 -8.83
CA ASP A 66 -5.25 -12.52 -8.85
C ASP A 66 -6.25 -11.96 -7.82
N SER A 67 -7.51 -12.37 -7.91
CA SER A 67 -8.58 -11.80 -7.07
C SER A 67 -8.34 -11.98 -5.58
N LYS A 68 -7.89 -13.16 -5.17
CA LYS A 68 -7.63 -13.45 -3.76
C LYS A 68 -6.50 -12.58 -3.22
N THR A 69 -5.40 -12.49 -3.94
CA THR A 69 -4.24 -11.68 -3.54
C THR A 69 -4.59 -10.20 -3.56
N SER A 70 -5.38 -9.76 -4.54
CA SER A 70 -5.88 -8.38 -4.60
C SER A 70 -6.68 -8.02 -3.36
N ASP A 71 -7.60 -8.87 -2.93
CA ASP A 71 -8.41 -8.65 -1.73
C ASP A 71 -7.52 -8.54 -0.48
N GLU A 72 -6.51 -9.39 -0.39
CA GLU A 72 -5.56 -9.36 0.73
C GLU A 72 -4.77 -8.06 0.78
N VAL A 73 -4.28 -7.58 -0.37
CA VAL A 73 -3.52 -6.33 -0.46
C VAL A 73 -4.41 -5.14 -0.10
N ILE A 74 -5.63 -5.09 -0.61
CA ILE A 74 -6.56 -3.99 -0.29
C ILE A 74 -6.91 -4.00 1.19
N ALA A 75 -7.15 -5.16 1.78
CA ALA A 75 -7.42 -5.26 3.23
C ALA A 75 -6.23 -4.76 4.05
N LEU A 76 -5.00 -5.07 3.64
CA LEU A 76 -3.80 -4.57 4.30
C LEU A 76 -3.67 -3.05 4.18
N LEU A 77 -3.92 -2.49 3.02
CA LEU A 77 -3.91 -1.04 2.82
C LEU A 77 -4.90 -0.34 3.76
N LYS A 78 -6.11 -0.84 3.84
CA LYS A 78 -7.13 -0.27 4.74
C LYS A 78 -6.72 -0.39 6.20
N MET A 79 -6.21 -1.55 6.60
CA MET A 79 -5.78 -1.79 7.97
C MET A 79 -4.63 -0.88 8.36
N THR A 80 -3.62 -0.73 7.52
CA THR A 80 -2.46 0.11 7.81
C THR A 80 -2.83 1.58 7.83
N ALA A 81 -3.71 2.02 6.93
CA ALA A 81 -4.20 3.40 6.94
C ALA A 81 -4.85 3.74 8.28
N LYS A 82 -5.70 2.86 8.76
CA LYS A 82 -6.38 3.05 10.03
C LYS A 82 -5.41 2.98 11.21
N LYS A 83 -4.51 2.00 11.21
CA LYS A 83 -3.57 1.78 12.31
C LYS A 83 -2.58 2.92 12.46
N TYR A 84 -2.08 3.47 11.35
CA TYR A 84 -1.05 4.50 11.36
C TYR A 84 -1.59 5.90 11.06
N GLY A 85 -2.92 6.06 11.02
CA GLY A 85 -3.55 7.35 10.85
C GLY A 85 -3.26 8.04 9.52
N GLN A 86 -3.24 7.29 8.43
CA GLN A 86 -2.86 7.80 7.12
C GLN A 86 -4.03 7.84 6.17
N THR A 87 -3.96 8.76 5.21
CA THR A 87 -4.90 8.85 4.10
C THR A 87 -4.30 8.13 2.89
N ILE A 88 -5.06 7.25 2.28
CA ILE A 88 -4.64 6.59 1.04
C ILE A 88 -5.44 7.16 -0.11
N VAL A 89 -4.73 7.63 -1.14
CA VAL A 89 -5.30 8.01 -2.43
C VAL A 89 -4.96 6.90 -3.41
N MET A 90 -5.97 6.16 -3.83
CA MET A 90 -5.77 5.02 -4.73
C MET A 90 -6.29 5.36 -6.11
N ILE A 91 -5.48 5.07 -7.13
CA ILE A 91 -5.87 5.21 -8.52
C ILE A 91 -6.19 3.82 -9.05
N THR A 92 -7.40 3.63 -9.57
CA THR A 92 -7.81 2.37 -10.16
C THR A 92 -8.88 2.59 -11.22
N HIS A 93 -8.93 1.73 -12.23
CA HIS A 93 -10.03 1.65 -13.18
C HIS A 93 -10.91 0.42 -12.93
N ASP A 94 -10.70 -0.27 -11.83
CA ASP A 94 -11.52 -1.41 -11.40
C ASP A 94 -12.61 -0.93 -10.44
N ASP A 95 -13.88 -0.98 -10.89
CA ASP A 95 -15.01 -0.50 -10.11
C ASP A 95 -15.19 -1.26 -8.78
N GLU A 96 -14.90 -2.55 -8.75
CA GLU A 96 -15.00 -3.33 -7.53
C GLU A 96 -13.98 -2.87 -6.50
N ILE A 97 -12.75 -2.61 -6.93
CA ILE A 97 -11.71 -2.08 -6.06
C ILE A 97 -12.09 -0.68 -5.54
N ALA A 98 -12.64 0.17 -6.42
CA ALA A 98 -13.05 1.52 -6.03
C ALA A 98 -14.10 1.50 -4.91
N GLN A 99 -14.97 0.50 -4.86
CA GLN A 99 -16.03 0.41 -3.85
C GLN A 99 -15.52 0.25 -2.42
N VAL A 100 -14.27 -0.14 -2.21
CA VAL A 100 -13.72 -0.26 -0.85
C VAL A 100 -13.31 1.10 -0.25
N ALA A 101 -13.25 2.14 -1.07
CA ALA A 101 -12.86 3.47 -0.62
C ALA A 101 -14.00 4.16 0.14
N ASP A 102 -13.64 5.05 1.03
CA ASP A 102 -14.61 5.89 1.74
C ASP A 102 -15.24 6.92 0.80
N ARG A 103 -14.46 7.41 -0.16
CA ARG A 103 -14.91 8.40 -1.15
C ARG A 103 -14.33 8.04 -2.51
N ILE A 104 -15.10 8.30 -3.56
CA ILE A 104 -14.71 8.00 -4.94
C ILE A 104 -14.82 9.26 -5.79
N LEU A 105 -13.72 9.59 -6.47
CA LEU A 105 -13.68 10.65 -7.47
C LEU A 105 -13.61 9.99 -8.84
N VAL A 106 -14.63 10.24 -9.68
CA VAL A 106 -14.66 9.67 -11.02
C VAL A 106 -14.13 10.69 -12.02
N ILE A 107 -13.13 10.26 -12.78
CA ILE A 107 -12.47 11.14 -13.78
C ILE A 107 -12.63 10.50 -15.16
N GLU A 108 -13.09 11.31 -16.12
CA GLU A 108 -13.18 10.93 -17.52
C GLU A 108 -12.60 12.05 -18.39
N ASP A 109 -11.75 11.69 -19.34
CA ASP A 109 -11.13 12.65 -20.27
C ASP A 109 -10.46 13.83 -19.55
N GLY A 110 -9.82 13.55 -18.42
CA GLY A 110 -9.11 14.55 -17.63
C GLY A 110 -10.00 15.47 -16.80
N GLN A 111 -11.31 15.16 -16.72
CA GLN A 111 -12.27 15.98 -15.98
C GLN A 111 -12.97 15.15 -14.91
N VAL A 112 -13.26 15.80 -13.79
CA VAL A 112 -14.06 15.19 -12.72
C VAL A 112 -15.53 15.19 -13.17
N VAL A 113 -16.11 13.98 -13.26
CA VAL A 113 -17.51 13.83 -13.69
C VAL A 113 -18.44 13.42 -12.56
N ASP A 114 -17.92 12.91 -11.46
CA ASP A 114 -18.70 12.50 -10.30
C ASP A 114 -17.83 12.49 -9.06
N PHE A 115 -18.47 12.63 -7.89
CA PHE A 115 -17.81 12.54 -6.59
C PHE A 115 -18.77 11.83 -5.63
N ARG A 116 -18.41 10.63 -5.20
CA ARG A 116 -19.29 9.77 -4.40
C ARG A 116 -18.82 9.57 -2.97
#